data_669ad88de63918dca6c6daa0f996e306
#
_entry.id   669ad88de63918dca6c6daa0f996e306
#
_cell.length_a   1.000
_cell.length_b   1.000
_cell.length_c   1.000
_cell.angle_alpha   90.00
_cell.angle_beta   90.00
_cell.angle_gamma   90.00
#
_symmetry.space_group_name_H-M   'P 1'
#
loop_
_entity.id
_entity.type
_entity.pdbx_description
1 polymer ?
#
loop_
_entity_poly.entity_id
_entity_poly.type
_entity_poly.pdbx_seq_one_letter_code
_entity_poly.pdbx_strand_id
1 'polypeptide(L)'
;WDVMAAYGAQLREGKTPKQAQAYLKELFQHNVSQDTSGRNALNTFLSGKGDVLLDYESDAKLAQSQGRPVFYLIPKATIQIETPLAAVNGSNKAEAQKFVSWLYTPAAQTIWAQNGFRPVDASVLRKFKAQFPPRPQLFTIKYVGGWNKVNTQFFDPTNGIVAKIEQGLGVSTGG
;
A
#
# COMPACT_ATOMS: atom_id res chain seq x y z
N TRP A 1 5.32 0.00 -0.30
CA TRP A 1 4.22 -0.59 -1.06
C TRP A 1 3.97 0.15 -2.38
N ASP A 2 4.01 1.48 -2.43
CA ASP A 2 3.67 2.30 -3.60
C ASP A 2 4.56 2.00 -4.81
N VAL A 3 5.87 1.83 -4.59
CA VAL A 3 6.83 1.38 -5.62
C VAL A 3 6.39 0.05 -6.24
N MET A 4 5.98 -0.91 -5.40
CA MET A 4 5.53 -2.23 -5.88
C MET A 4 4.16 -2.17 -6.53
N ALA A 5 3.27 -1.28 -6.07
CA ALA A 5 1.98 -1.04 -6.71
C ALA A 5 2.19 -0.48 -8.13
N ALA A 6 3.02 0.54 -8.28
CA ALA A 6 3.34 1.16 -9.56
C ALA A 6 4.04 0.19 -10.52
N TYR A 7 5.09 -0.49 -10.06
CA TYR A 7 5.83 -1.48 -10.85
C TYR A 7 4.94 -2.65 -11.31
N GLY A 8 4.20 -3.24 -10.37
CA GLY A 8 3.33 -4.37 -10.66
C GLY A 8 2.15 -4.02 -11.57
N ALA A 9 1.63 -2.79 -11.47
CA ALA A 9 0.61 -2.31 -12.39
C ALA A 9 1.10 -2.27 -13.83
N GLN A 10 2.32 -1.77 -14.07
CA GLN A 10 2.93 -1.76 -15.40
C GLN A 10 3.11 -3.18 -15.97
N LEU A 11 3.52 -4.13 -15.13
CA LEU A 11 3.60 -5.55 -15.56
C LEU A 11 2.22 -6.11 -15.90
N ARG A 12 1.17 -5.75 -15.15
CA ARG A 12 -0.22 -6.14 -15.43
C ARG A 12 -0.75 -5.56 -16.74
N GLU A 13 -0.24 -4.41 -17.15
CA GLU A 13 -0.51 -3.79 -18.45
C GLU A 13 0.31 -4.38 -19.61
N GLY A 14 1.09 -5.43 -19.35
CA GLY A 14 1.89 -6.12 -20.36
C GLY A 14 3.24 -5.45 -20.66
N LYS A 15 3.67 -4.51 -19.84
CA LYS A 15 4.99 -3.90 -19.98
C LYS A 15 6.09 -4.86 -19.53
N THR A 16 7.25 -4.76 -20.18
CA THR A 16 8.45 -5.49 -19.75
C THR A 16 8.99 -4.96 -18.43
N PRO A 17 9.78 -5.75 -17.66
CA PRO A 17 10.44 -5.27 -16.44
C PRO A 17 11.25 -3.98 -16.65
N LYS A 18 11.94 -3.86 -17.79
CA LYS A 18 12.71 -2.64 -18.15
C LYS A 18 11.81 -1.42 -18.30
N GLN A 19 10.65 -1.58 -18.97
CA GLN A 19 9.68 -0.50 -19.13
C GLN A 19 9.03 -0.11 -17.80
N ALA A 20 8.72 -1.09 -16.94
CA ALA A 20 8.19 -0.84 -15.61
C ALA A 20 9.20 -0.09 -14.72
N GLN A 21 10.50 -0.40 -14.83
CA GLN A 21 11.55 0.36 -14.13
C GLN A 21 11.72 1.78 -14.68
N ALA A 22 11.60 1.97 -15.99
CA ALA A 22 11.62 3.30 -16.60
C ALA A 22 10.45 4.16 -16.10
N TYR A 23 9.26 3.57 -16.00
CA TYR A 23 8.10 4.22 -15.41
C TYR A 23 8.33 4.62 -13.93
N LEU A 24 8.95 3.76 -13.12
CA LEU A 24 9.32 4.13 -11.75
C LEU A 24 10.26 5.33 -11.72
N LYS A 25 11.28 5.35 -12.58
CA LYS A 25 12.20 6.50 -12.67
C LYS A 25 11.45 7.79 -13.00
N GLU A 26 10.54 7.76 -13.96
CA GLU A 26 9.70 8.90 -14.32
C GLU A 26 8.80 9.34 -13.16
N LEU A 27 8.18 8.38 -12.43
CA LEU A 27 7.38 8.67 -11.25
C LEU A 27 8.20 9.39 -10.17
N PHE A 28 9.43 8.93 -9.89
CA PHE A 28 10.32 9.57 -8.93
C PHE A 28 10.77 10.96 -9.36
N GLN A 29 10.92 11.22 -10.68
CA GLN A 29 11.26 12.56 -11.20
C GLN A 29 10.16 13.60 -10.92
N HIS A 30 8.90 13.17 -10.80
CA HIS A 30 7.77 14.04 -10.51
C HIS A 30 7.38 14.04 -9.03
N ASN A 31 8.13 13.32 -8.20
CA ASN A 31 7.84 13.25 -6.78
C ASN A 31 8.28 14.52 -6.05
N VAL A 32 7.37 15.17 -5.35
CA VAL A 32 7.62 16.44 -4.64
C VAL A 32 7.86 16.24 -3.14
N SER A 33 7.55 15.06 -2.59
CA SER A 33 7.78 14.72 -1.19
C SER A 33 7.83 13.21 -1.00
N GLN A 34 8.78 12.74 -0.19
CA GLN A 34 8.85 11.37 0.31
C GLN A 34 8.75 11.42 1.84
N ASP A 35 7.56 11.19 2.33
CA ASP A 35 7.30 11.25 3.77
C ASP A 35 7.58 9.89 4.43
N THR A 36 7.88 9.91 5.73
CA THR A 36 8.26 8.71 6.48
C THR A 36 7.11 7.75 6.77
N SER A 37 5.86 8.16 6.51
CA SER A 37 4.66 7.33 6.67
C SER A 37 3.52 7.84 5.81
N GLY A 38 2.54 6.99 5.48
CA GLY A 38 1.32 7.38 4.77
C GLY A 38 0.58 8.50 5.48
N ARG A 39 0.49 8.45 6.82
CA ARG A 39 -0.13 9.54 7.60
C ARG A 39 0.57 10.90 7.42
N ASN A 40 1.91 10.91 7.38
CA ASN A 40 2.66 12.13 7.14
C ASN A 40 2.47 12.60 5.69
N ALA A 41 2.48 11.69 4.72
CA ALA A 41 2.23 11.99 3.32
C ALA A 41 0.84 12.61 3.12
N LEU A 42 -0.20 12.04 3.74
CA LEU A 42 -1.54 12.63 3.75
C LEU A 42 -1.56 14.06 4.31
N ASN A 43 -0.91 14.29 5.46
CA ASN A 43 -0.84 15.63 6.05
C ASN A 43 -0.09 16.62 5.15
N THR A 44 1.01 16.21 4.55
CA THR A 44 1.77 17.00 3.58
C THR A 44 0.90 17.38 2.37
N PHE A 45 0.18 16.42 1.81
CA PHE A 45 -0.76 16.64 0.70
C PHE A 45 -1.90 17.60 1.10
N LEU A 46 -2.52 17.38 2.26
CA LEU A 46 -3.60 18.24 2.77
C LEU A 46 -3.13 19.67 3.09
N SER A 47 -1.83 19.88 3.27
CA SER A 47 -1.25 21.22 3.40
C SER A 47 -1.06 21.94 2.05
N GLY A 48 -1.43 21.28 0.93
CA GLY A 48 -1.38 21.87 -0.41
C GLY A 48 -0.08 21.53 -1.17
N LYS A 49 0.70 20.54 -0.74
CA LYS A 49 1.92 20.14 -1.43
C LYS A 49 1.64 18.97 -2.37
N GLY A 50 1.82 19.20 -3.68
CA GLY A 50 1.56 18.23 -4.74
C GLY A 50 0.10 18.16 -5.16
N ASP A 51 -0.14 17.66 -6.36
CA ASP A 51 -1.47 17.55 -6.98
C ASP A 51 -2.08 16.15 -6.82
N VAL A 52 -1.24 15.13 -6.61
CA VAL A 52 -1.62 13.73 -6.46
C VAL A 52 -0.83 13.12 -5.31
N LEU A 53 -1.52 12.37 -4.46
CA LEU A 53 -0.94 11.56 -3.40
C LEU A 53 -1.07 10.09 -3.76
N LEU A 54 0.02 9.33 -3.64
CA LEU A 54 -0.01 7.86 -3.60
C LEU A 54 -0.09 7.43 -2.14
N ASP A 55 -1.14 6.70 -1.78
CA ASP A 55 -1.38 6.36 -0.38
C ASP A 55 -2.31 5.15 -0.24
N TYR A 56 -2.61 4.74 0.97
CA TYR A 56 -3.54 3.66 1.27
C TYR A 56 -4.99 4.09 1.07
N GLU A 57 -5.82 3.16 0.55
CA GLU A 57 -7.28 3.38 0.46
C GLU A 57 -7.89 3.78 1.80
N SER A 58 -7.39 3.20 2.90
CA SER A 58 -7.86 3.52 4.26
C SER A 58 -7.60 4.96 4.67
N ASP A 59 -6.48 5.54 4.27
CA ASP A 59 -6.13 6.91 4.61
C ASP A 59 -6.97 7.91 3.80
N ALA A 60 -7.24 7.62 2.53
CA ALA A 60 -8.18 8.41 1.74
C ALA A 60 -9.61 8.39 2.34
N LYS A 61 -10.07 7.21 2.76
CA LYS A 61 -11.40 7.06 3.41
C LYS A 61 -11.46 7.79 4.75
N LEU A 62 -10.40 7.72 5.54
CA LEU A 62 -10.31 8.45 6.79
C LEU A 62 -10.35 9.97 6.55
N ALA A 63 -9.60 10.48 5.59
CA ALA A 63 -9.63 11.91 5.23
C ALA A 63 -11.06 12.34 4.85
N GLN A 64 -11.76 11.59 4.02
CA GLN A 64 -13.16 11.87 3.66
C GLN A 64 -14.10 11.83 4.88
N SER A 65 -13.96 10.86 5.77
CA SER A 65 -14.78 10.76 6.99
C SER A 65 -14.57 11.95 7.94
N GLN A 66 -13.42 12.60 7.85
CA GLN A 66 -13.08 13.83 8.58
C GLN A 66 -13.49 15.11 7.82
N GLY A 67 -14.25 14.99 6.73
CA GLY A 67 -14.70 16.14 5.93
C GLY A 67 -13.60 16.80 5.10
N ARG A 68 -12.45 16.13 4.88
CA ARG A 68 -11.41 16.68 4.03
C ARG A 68 -11.81 16.57 2.57
N PRO A 69 -11.57 17.61 1.75
CA PRO A 69 -11.99 17.66 0.35
C PRO A 69 -11.03 16.86 -0.55
N VAL A 70 -10.93 15.55 -0.31
CA VAL A 70 -10.11 14.65 -1.13
C VAL A 70 -11.00 13.78 -2.01
N PHE A 71 -10.64 13.67 -3.27
CA PHE A 71 -11.13 12.64 -4.17
C PHE A 71 -10.08 11.52 -4.23
N TYR A 72 -10.50 10.26 -4.22
CA TYR A 72 -9.57 9.17 -4.43
C TYR A 72 -10.01 8.24 -5.56
N LEU A 73 -9.02 7.68 -6.23
CA LEU A 73 -9.19 6.71 -7.29
C LEU A 73 -8.32 5.50 -7.01
N ILE A 74 -8.92 4.31 -7.10
CA ILE A 74 -8.15 3.07 -7.03
C ILE A 74 -7.81 2.66 -8.46
N PRO A 75 -6.52 2.54 -8.82
CA PRO A 75 -6.10 2.13 -10.15
C PRO A 75 -6.70 0.78 -10.56
N LYS A 76 -6.87 0.57 -11.87
CA LYS A 76 -7.39 -0.69 -12.43
C LYS A 76 -6.56 -1.89 -11.97
N ALA A 77 -5.23 -1.76 -12.02
CA ALA A 77 -4.29 -2.71 -11.45
C ALA A 77 -3.58 -2.08 -10.24
N THR A 78 -3.64 -2.73 -9.09
CA THR A 78 -2.97 -2.28 -7.87
C THR A 78 -2.63 -3.45 -6.98
N ILE A 79 -1.75 -3.21 -5.99
CA ILE A 79 -1.31 -4.25 -5.07
C ILE A 79 -2.28 -4.40 -3.89
N GLN A 80 -2.56 -5.64 -3.52
CA GLN A 80 -3.19 -5.95 -2.24
C GLN A 80 -2.13 -5.87 -1.15
N ILE A 81 -2.29 -4.91 -0.26
CA ILE A 81 -1.44 -4.77 0.91
C ILE A 81 -1.95 -5.70 1.99
N GLU A 82 -1.14 -6.70 2.30
CA GLU A 82 -1.42 -7.66 3.35
C GLU A 82 -0.75 -7.17 4.64
N THR A 83 -1.53 -7.06 5.72
CA THR A 83 -1.04 -6.65 7.03
C THR A 83 -1.03 -7.86 7.97
N PRO A 84 0.06 -8.63 8.03
CA PRO A 84 0.12 -9.83 8.86
C PRO A 84 0.18 -9.47 10.34
N LEU A 85 -0.51 -10.27 11.16
CA LEU A 85 -0.46 -10.21 12.61
C LEU A 85 -0.17 -11.59 13.15
N ALA A 86 0.74 -11.71 14.11
CA ALA A 86 1.10 -12.95 14.76
C ALA A 86 1.22 -12.78 16.27
N ALA A 87 0.79 -13.81 17.02
CA ALA A 87 1.06 -13.89 18.43
C ALA A 87 2.53 -14.27 18.66
N VAL A 88 3.25 -13.50 19.45
CA VAL A 88 4.63 -13.80 19.83
C VAL A 88 4.69 -14.86 20.95
N ASN A 89 5.82 -15.56 21.04
CA ASN A 89 6.07 -16.47 22.14
C ASN A 89 6.28 -15.69 23.45
N GLY A 90 5.55 -16.06 24.50
CA GLY A 90 5.62 -15.41 25.81
C GLY A 90 4.50 -15.89 26.72
N SER A 91 4.43 -15.37 27.95
CA SER A 91 3.43 -15.75 28.97
C SER A 91 1.98 -15.54 28.50
N ASN A 92 1.74 -14.53 27.67
CA ASN A 92 0.40 -14.16 27.18
C ASN A 92 0.08 -14.71 25.78
N LYS A 93 0.85 -15.69 25.28
CA LYS A 93 0.68 -16.23 23.92
C LYS A 93 -0.75 -16.75 23.67
N ALA A 94 -1.32 -17.47 24.62
CA ALA A 94 -2.66 -18.05 24.47
C ALA A 94 -3.73 -16.96 24.31
N GLU A 95 -3.66 -15.90 25.10
CA GLU A 95 -4.58 -14.77 24.99
C GLU A 95 -4.36 -13.97 23.71
N ALA A 96 -3.11 -13.76 23.32
CA ALA A 96 -2.79 -13.13 22.03
C ALA A 96 -3.35 -13.94 20.85
N GLN A 97 -3.28 -15.26 20.87
CA GLN A 97 -3.87 -16.12 19.85
C GLN A 97 -5.40 -16.01 19.80
N LYS A 98 -6.07 -15.92 20.95
CA LYS A 98 -7.52 -15.68 21.01
C LYS A 98 -7.88 -14.34 20.35
N PHE A 99 -7.12 -13.28 20.65
CA PHE A 99 -7.31 -11.98 20.03
C PHE A 99 -7.09 -12.02 18.51
N VAL A 100 -6.01 -12.65 18.03
CA VAL A 100 -5.77 -12.84 16.59
C VAL A 100 -6.94 -13.58 15.94
N SER A 101 -7.44 -14.65 16.57
CA SER A 101 -8.59 -15.41 16.05
C SER A 101 -9.86 -14.56 16.02
N TRP A 102 -10.10 -13.73 17.04
CA TRP A 102 -11.24 -12.83 17.09
C TRP A 102 -11.23 -11.81 15.95
N LEU A 103 -10.05 -11.32 15.54
CA LEU A 103 -9.94 -10.36 14.43
C LEU A 103 -10.47 -10.90 13.09
N TYR A 104 -10.56 -12.22 12.92
CA TYR A 104 -11.15 -12.84 11.73
C TYR A 104 -12.65 -13.11 11.86
N THR A 105 -13.27 -12.82 12.99
CA THR A 105 -14.73 -12.98 13.13
C THR A 105 -15.47 -11.93 12.32
N PRO A 106 -16.69 -12.23 11.84
CA PRO A 106 -17.53 -11.23 11.13
C PRO A 106 -17.77 -9.95 11.93
N ALA A 107 -17.84 -10.03 13.26
CA ALA A 107 -17.97 -8.87 14.14
C ALA A 107 -16.76 -7.93 14.03
N ALA A 108 -15.54 -8.45 14.23
CA ALA A 108 -14.32 -7.69 14.11
C ALA A 108 -14.10 -7.18 12.67
N GLN A 109 -14.38 -8.00 11.68
CA GLN A 109 -14.26 -7.62 10.26
C GLN A 109 -15.24 -6.49 9.87
N THR A 110 -16.40 -6.43 10.52
CA THR A 110 -17.35 -5.33 10.37
C THR A 110 -16.76 -4.03 10.93
N ILE A 111 -16.09 -4.08 12.09
CA ILE A 111 -15.40 -2.92 12.67
C ILE A 111 -14.30 -2.43 11.71
N TRP A 112 -13.50 -3.32 11.15
CA TRP A 112 -12.48 -2.96 10.15
C TRP A 112 -13.11 -2.24 8.95
N ALA A 113 -14.20 -2.79 8.39
CA ALA A 113 -14.88 -2.19 7.25
C ALA A 113 -15.43 -0.78 7.56
N GLN A 114 -16.04 -0.59 8.73
CA GLN A 114 -16.54 0.70 9.20
C GLN A 114 -15.43 1.76 9.35
N ASN A 115 -14.20 1.31 9.61
CA ASN A 115 -13.02 2.17 9.73
C ASN A 115 -12.19 2.29 8.43
N GLY A 116 -12.76 1.92 7.29
CA GLY A 116 -12.13 2.15 5.98
C GLY A 116 -11.22 1.02 5.49
N PHE A 117 -11.07 -0.07 6.23
CA PHE A 117 -10.24 -1.21 5.85
C PHE A 117 -11.06 -2.28 5.13
N ARG A 118 -10.54 -2.82 4.02
CA ARG A 118 -11.19 -3.91 3.31
C ARG A 118 -11.25 -5.17 4.17
N PRO A 119 -12.45 -5.68 4.49
CA PRO A 119 -12.56 -6.92 5.28
C PRO A 119 -12.10 -8.12 4.44
N VAL A 120 -11.47 -9.08 5.11
CA VAL A 120 -11.07 -10.36 4.50
C VAL A 120 -12.21 -11.39 4.54
N ASP A 121 -13.19 -11.20 5.42
CA ASP A 121 -14.40 -12.03 5.44
C ASP A 121 -15.31 -11.71 4.26
N ALA A 122 -15.56 -12.72 3.42
CA ALA A 122 -16.34 -12.55 2.19
C ALA A 122 -17.79 -12.13 2.44
N SER A 123 -18.38 -12.53 3.58
CA SER A 123 -19.77 -12.18 3.93
C SER A 123 -19.86 -10.70 4.34
N VAL A 124 -18.89 -10.22 5.08
CA VAL A 124 -18.77 -8.81 5.46
C VAL A 124 -18.43 -7.96 4.23
N LEU A 125 -17.49 -8.39 3.40
CA LEU A 125 -17.14 -7.68 2.17
C LEU A 125 -18.35 -7.48 1.24
N ARG A 126 -19.23 -8.50 1.13
CA ARG A 126 -20.48 -8.37 0.36
C ARG A 126 -21.42 -7.31 0.93
N LYS A 127 -21.51 -7.19 2.26
CA LYS A 127 -22.35 -6.16 2.91
C LYS A 127 -21.81 -4.74 2.64
N PHE A 128 -20.50 -4.61 2.55
CA PHE A 128 -19.81 -3.34 2.30
C PHE A 128 -19.41 -3.13 0.83
N LYS A 129 -20.04 -3.84 -0.13
CA LYS A 129 -19.67 -3.78 -1.56
C LYS A 129 -19.73 -2.38 -2.19
N ALA A 130 -20.59 -1.51 -1.69
CA ALA A 130 -20.68 -0.13 -2.16
C ALA A 130 -19.45 0.69 -1.73
N GLN A 131 -18.96 0.44 -0.52
CA GLN A 131 -17.76 1.09 0.01
C GLN A 131 -16.47 0.48 -0.55
N PHE A 132 -16.48 -0.83 -0.84
CA PHE A 132 -15.32 -1.58 -1.33
C PHE A 132 -15.66 -2.34 -2.62
N PRO A 133 -15.77 -1.65 -3.76
CA PRO A 133 -16.09 -2.30 -5.03
C PRO A 133 -15.02 -3.33 -5.42
N PRO A 134 -15.36 -4.38 -6.17
CA PRO A 134 -14.42 -5.40 -6.64
C PRO A 134 -13.27 -4.82 -7.43
N ARG A 135 -12.09 -5.45 -7.31
CA ARG A 135 -10.86 -5.07 -8.03
C ARG A 135 -10.31 -6.29 -8.79
N PRO A 136 -10.68 -6.47 -10.05
CA PRO A 136 -10.36 -7.71 -10.79
C PRO A 136 -8.87 -7.88 -11.10
N GLN A 137 -8.10 -6.79 -11.12
CA GLN A 137 -6.65 -6.82 -11.38
C GLN A 137 -5.81 -6.58 -10.12
N LEU A 138 -6.36 -6.89 -8.95
CA LEU A 138 -5.62 -6.88 -7.71
C LEU A 138 -4.54 -7.98 -7.74
N PHE A 139 -3.32 -7.64 -7.33
CA PHE A 139 -2.22 -8.59 -7.22
C PHE A 139 -1.56 -8.49 -5.83
N THR A 140 -0.89 -9.56 -5.41
CA THR A 140 -0.15 -9.57 -4.14
C THR A 140 1.35 -9.38 -4.40
N ILE A 141 2.12 -9.20 -3.35
CA ILE A 141 3.59 -9.11 -3.44
C ILE A 141 4.22 -10.34 -4.13
N LYS A 142 3.55 -11.49 -4.09
CA LYS A 142 4.00 -12.72 -4.78
C LYS A 142 4.08 -12.54 -6.29
N TYR A 143 3.20 -11.72 -6.89
CA TYR A 143 3.18 -11.44 -8.32
C TYR A 143 4.48 -10.80 -8.81
N VAL A 144 5.09 -9.94 -7.99
CA VAL A 144 6.36 -9.26 -8.28
C VAL A 144 7.58 -10.02 -7.72
N GLY A 145 7.38 -11.23 -7.19
CA GLY A 145 8.45 -12.14 -6.77
C GLY A 145 8.58 -12.38 -5.26
N GLY A 146 7.72 -11.78 -4.44
CA GLY A 146 7.76 -11.90 -2.97
C GLY A 146 8.80 -10.99 -2.31
N TRP A 147 8.67 -10.79 -1.00
CA TRP A 147 9.50 -9.83 -0.25
C TRP A 147 11.01 -10.10 -0.33
N ASN A 148 11.46 -11.35 -0.27
CA ASN A 148 12.89 -11.66 -0.34
C ASN A 148 13.51 -11.11 -1.63
N LYS A 149 12.87 -11.39 -2.78
CA LYS A 149 13.34 -10.88 -4.08
C LYS A 149 13.19 -9.36 -4.19
N VAL A 150 12.06 -8.82 -3.77
CA VAL A 150 11.75 -7.40 -3.83
C VAL A 150 12.74 -6.60 -2.98
N ASN A 151 13.01 -7.02 -1.75
CA ASN A 151 13.98 -6.33 -0.88
C ASN A 151 15.37 -6.28 -1.50
N THR A 152 15.86 -7.39 -2.05
CA THR A 152 17.18 -7.42 -2.69
C THR A 152 17.21 -6.61 -3.99
N GLN A 153 16.17 -6.75 -4.83
CA GLN A 153 16.19 -6.15 -6.16
C GLN A 153 15.83 -4.66 -6.16
N PHE A 154 14.90 -4.23 -5.31
CA PHE A 154 14.36 -2.88 -5.32
C PHE A 154 14.86 -2.04 -4.15
N PHE A 155 14.97 -2.61 -2.96
CA PHE A 155 15.19 -1.86 -1.72
C PHE A 155 16.55 -2.13 -1.07
N ASP A 156 17.46 -2.84 -1.74
CA ASP A 156 18.86 -2.85 -1.29
C ASP A 156 19.39 -1.41 -1.27
N PRO A 157 19.97 -0.93 -0.15
CA PRO A 157 20.32 0.47 0.02
C PRO A 157 21.44 0.96 -0.92
N THR A 158 22.23 0.03 -1.48
CA THR A 158 23.35 0.36 -2.37
C THR A 158 23.06 0.01 -3.82
N ASN A 159 22.53 -1.18 -4.07
CA ASN A 159 22.41 -1.75 -5.41
C ASN A 159 20.95 -1.85 -5.88
N GLY A 160 19.98 -1.54 -5.03
CA GLY A 160 18.56 -1.60 -5.34
C GLY A 160 18.16 -0.63 -6.45
N ILE A 161 17.09 -0.97 -7.15
CA ILE A 161 16.55 -0.13 -8.23
C ILE A 161 16.15 1.25 -7.70
N VAL A 162 15.53 1.32 -6.51
CA VAL A 162 15.12 2.60 -5.89
C VAL A 162 16.34 3.45 -5.56
N ALA A 163 17.35 2.89 -4.88
CA ALA A 163 18.57 3.61 -4.55
C ALA A 163 19.27 4.17 -5.80
N LYS A 164 19.33 3.39 -6.88
CA LYS A 164 19.92 3.86 -8.16
C LYS A 164 19.11 4.97 -8.82
N ILE A 165 17.79 4.92 -8.73
CA ILE A 165 16.92 5.99 -9.22
C ILE A 165 17.18 7.27 -8.42
N GLU A 166 17.15 7.20 -7.10
CA GLU A 166 17.36 8.34 -6.20
C GLU A 166 18.76 8.97 -6.38
N GLN A 167 19.81 8.15 -6.43
CA GLN A 167 21.18 8.60 -6.74
C GLN A 167 21.23 9.32 -8.09
N GLY A 168 20.61 8.76 -9.12
CA GLY A 168 20.56 9.35 -10.46
C GLY A 168 19.78 10.66 -10.53
N LEU A 169 18.94 10.95 -9.54
CA LEU A 169 18.18 12.20 -9.39
C LEU A 169 18.83 13.18 -8.42
N GLY A 170 19.97 12.83 -7.82
CA GLY A 170 20.67 13.66 -6.83
C GLY A 170 19.97 13.72 -5.48
N VAL A 171 19.07 12.76 -5.19
CA VAL A 171 18.39 12.65 -3.89
C VAL A 171 19.27 11.84 -2.93
N SER A 172 19.38 12.29 -1.67
CA SER A 172 20.09 11.53 -0.63
C SER A 172 19.36 10.22 -0.34
N THR A 173 20.08 9.10 -0.42
CA THR A 173 19.57 7.76 -0.08
C THR A 173 19.78 7.39 1.39
N GLY A 174 20.30 8.31 2.19
CA GLY A 174 20.54 8.15 3.62
C GLY A 174 19.44 8.82 4.42
N GLY A 175 18.53 8.04 4.93
CA GLY A 175 17.61 8.40 5.98
C GLY A 175 18.04 7.77 7.30
#